data_87819c0fd6da46807fa30ed7634d1529
#
_entry.id   87819c0fd6da46807fa30ed7634d1529
#
_cell.length_a   1.000
_cell.length_b   1.000
_cell.length_c   1.000
_cell.angle_alpha   90.00
_cell.angle_beta   90.00
_cell.angle_gamma   90.00
#
_symmetry.space_group_name_H-M   'P 1'
#
loop_
_entity.id
_entity.type
_entity.pdbx_description
1 polymer ?
#
loop_
_entity_poly.entity_id
_entity_poly.type
_entity_poly.pdbx_seq_one_letter_code
_entity_poly.pdbx_strand_id
1 'polypeptide(L)'
;MTEYQTIKFEQAGAITRITLNRPDAANGMDDTMTRELADAARRCDTEATKVVVITGSGRFFCAGGDLKSFASAPSRSRYIKGIADDLHRAISTFARMDAVLITSVNGVAAGAGFSFAVTGDLVLAAESASFTMAYTRAGLSPDGSAS
;
A
#
# COMPACT_ATOMS: atom_id res chain seq x y z
N MET A 1 6.87 -17.02 -12.45
CA MET A 1 6.69 -15.58 -12.11
C MET A 1 5.26 -15.35 -11.71
N THR A 2 4.99 -14.81 -10.55
CA THR A 2 3.63 -14.43 -10.16
C THR A 2 3.34 -13.10 -10.84
N GLU A 3 2.39 -13.09 -11.76
CA GLU A 3 1.91 -11.85 -12.37
C GLU A 3 0.86 -11.25 -11.44
N TYR A 4 1.14 -10.05 -10.93
CA TYR A 4 0.20 -9.30 -10.09
C TYR A 4 -0.84 -8.57 -10.96
N GLN A 5 -2.04 -8.40 -10.43
CA GLN A 5 -3.14 -7.74 -11.11
C GLN A 5 -3.28 -6.26 -10.76
N THR A 6 -2.97 -5.92 -9.51
CA THR A 6 -3.23 -4.60 -8.94
C THR A 6 -1.96 -3.82 -8.60
N ILE A 7 -0.81 -4.47 -8.66
CA ILE A 7 0.50 -3.83 -8.50
C ILE A 7 1.44 -4.23 -9.63
N LYS A 8 2.46 -3.41 -9.89
CA LYS A 8 3.60 -3.80 -10.71
C LYS A 8 4.78 -4.08 -9.78
N PHE A 9 5.52 -5.13 -10.06
CA PHE A 9 6.69 -5.53 -9.29
C PHE A 9 7.88 -5.67 -10.24
N GLU A 10 8.84 -4.78 -10.11
CA GLU A 10 9.99 -4.70 -10.98
C GLU A 10 11.25 -4.77 -10.14
N GLN A 11 12.12 -5.73 -10.43
CA GLN A 11 13.40 -5.89 -9.74
C GLN A 11 14.55 -5.68 -10.72
N ALA A 12 15.43 -4.74 -10.38
CA ALA A 12 16.63 -4.42 -11.11
C ALA A 12 17.84 -4.50 -10.16
N GLY A 13 18.54 -5.62 -10.19
CA GLY A 13 19.63 -5.88 -9.25
C GLY A 13 19.13 -5.88 -7.79
N ALA A 14 19.72 -5.04 -6.96
CA ALA A 14 19.37 -4.93 -5.54
C ALA A 14 18.19 -3.99 -5.24
N ILE A 15 17.59 -3.41 -6.27
CA ILE A 15 16.47 -2.46 -6.13
C ILE A 15 15.19 -3.10 -6.63
N THR A 16 14.14 -3.06 -5.80
CA THR A 16 12.78 -3.46 -6.19
C THR A 16 11.88 -2.23 -6.22
N ARG A 17 11.11 -2.08 -7.29
CA ARG A 17 10.07 -1.07 -7.40
C ARG A 17 8.71 -1.75 -7.38
N ILE A 18 7.83 -1.24 -6.50
CA ILE A 18 6.43 -1.64 -6.41
C ILE A 18 5.58 -0.44 -6.78
N THR A 19 4.74 -0.57 -7.79
CA THR A 19 3.83 0.49 -8.21
C THR A 19 2.39 0.04 -7.97
N LEU A 20 1.65 0.76 -7.13
CA LEU A 20 0.20 0.57 -6.98
C LEU A 20 -0.45 0.90 -8.33
N ASN A 21 -1.20 -0.04 -8.91
CA ASN A 21 -1.62 0.04 -10.31
C ASN A 21 -3.10 -0.21 -10.50
N ARG A 22 -3.91 0.56 -9.78
CA ARG A 22 -5.36 0.69 -9.99
C ARG A 22 -5.72 2.17 -10.19
N PRO A 23 -5.15 2.86 -11.20
CA PRO A 23 -5.31 4.32 -11.33
C PRO A 23 -6.77 4.74 -11.51
N ASP A 24 -7.62 3.93 -12.13
CA ASP A 24 -9.04 4.22 -12.32
C ASP A 24 -9.87 4.08 -11.03
N ALA A 25 -9.31 3.45 -10.01
CA ALA A 25 -9.89 3.32 -8.67
C ALA A 25 -9.08 4.10 -7.61
N ALA A 26 -8.35 5.16 -8.01
CA ALA A 26 -7.50 5.98 -7.14
C ALA A 26 -6.49 5.14 -6.32
N ASN A 27 -6.02 4.02 -6.84
CA ASN A 27 -5.20 3.03 -6.18
C ASN A 27 -5.81 2.54 -4.84
N GLY A 28 -7.13 2.50 -4.76
CA GLY A 28 -7.87 2.00 -3.60
C GLY A 28 -7.54 0.53 -3.32
N MET A 29 -7.40 0.21 -2.05
CA MET A 29 -7.01 -1.12 -1.58
C MET A 29 -8.25 -2.01 -1.49
N ASP A 30 -8.31 -3.02 -2.36
CA ASP A 30 -9.20 -4.16 -2.26
C ASP A 30 -8.46 -5.39 -1.71
N ASP A 31 -9.14 -6.50 -1.57
CA ASP A 31 -8.55 -7.74 -1.06
C ASP A 31 -7.46 -8.30 -1.97
N THR A 32 -7.53 -8.06 -3.27
CA THR A 32 -6.49 -8.49 -4.21
C THR A 32 -5.22 -7.68 -3.99
N MET A 33 -5.31 -6.35 -3.93
CA MET A 33 -4.14 -5.50 -3.73
C MET A 33 -3.44 -5.77 -2.39
N THR A 34 -4.20 -5.93 -1.31
CA THR A 34 -3.58 -6.16 0.00
C THR A 34 -2.89 -7.51 0.10
N ARG A 35 -3.45 -8.56 -0.51
CA ARG A 35 -2.77 -9.87 -0.63
C ARG A 35 -1.51 -9.79 -1.49
N GLU A 36 -1.58 -9.09 -2.61
CA GLU A 36 -0.43 -8.89 -3.50
C GLU A 36 0.68 -8.09 -2.81
N LEU A 37 0.33 -7.05 -2.04
CA LEU A 37 1.30 -6.29 -1.25
C LEU A 37 1.96 -7.15 -0.16
N ALA A 38 1.20 -8.01 0.52
CA ALA A 38 1.75 -8.93 1.51
C ALA A 38 2.72 -9.94 0.87
N ASP A 39 2.38 -10.46 -0.31
CA ASP A 39 3.27 -11.36 -1.06
C ASP A 39 4.51 -10.61 -1.58
N ALA A 40 4.33 -9.42 -2.12
CA ALA A 40 5.43 -8.59 -2.60
C ALA A 40 6.42 -8.24 -1.48
N ALA A 41 5.91 -7.89 -0.29
CA ALA A 41 6.73 -7.61 0.90
C ALA A 41 7.59 -8.84 1.26
N ARG A 42 6.99 -10.03 1.30
CA ARG A 42 7.71 -11.27 1.56
C ARG A 42 8.79 -11.56 0.51
N ARG A 43 8.54 -11.24 -0.76
CA ARG A 43 9.52 -11.40 -1.85
C ARG A 43 10.67 -10.41 -1.76
N CYS A 44 10.44 -9.25 -1.17
CA CYS A 44 11.48 -8.24 -0.92
C CYS A 44 12.35 -8.57 0.30
N ASP A 45 11.85 -9.37 1.23
CA ASP A 45 12.56 -9.72 2.47
C ASP A 45 13.62 -10.80 2.21
N THR A 46 14.67 -10.42 1.50
CA THR A 46 15.81 -11.27 1.13
C THR A 46 17.11 -10.49 1.18
N GLU A 47 18.23 -11.18 1.37
CA GLU A 47 19.56 -10.57 1.37
C GLU A 47 19.93 -9.88 0.05
N ALA A 48 19.32 -10.29 -1.06
CA ALA A 48 19.57 -9.72 -2.38
C ALA A 48 18.93 -8.34 -2.58
N THR A 49 17.82 -8.06 -1.88
CA THR A 49 17.12 -6.76 -1.94
C THR A 49 17.75 -5.79 -0.95
N LYS A 50 18.19 -4.63 -1.43
CA LYS A 50 18.77 -3.57 -0.58
C LYS A 50 17.88 -2.34 -0.48
N VAL A 51 17.07 -2.08 -1.50
CA VAL A 51 16.16 -0.93 -1.54
C VAL A 51 14.83 -1.37 -2.14
N VAL A 52 13.75 -0.96 -1.52
CA VAL A 52 12.39 -1.10 -2.05
C VAL A 52 11.79 0.29 -2.21
N VAL A 53 11.29 0.60 -3.41
CA VAL A 53 10.61 1.86 -3.70
C VAL A 53 9.14 1.57 -3.96
N ILE A 54 8.25 2.22 -3.23
CA ILE A 54 6.79 2.11 -3.43
C ILE A 54 6.25 3.45 -3.93
N THR A 55 5.47 3.41 -5.00
CA THR A 55 4.79 4.58 -5.57
C THR A 55 3.42 4.21 -6.11
N GLY A 56 2.62 5.20 -6.53
CA GLY A 56 1.34 4.99 -7.18
C GLY A 56 1.37 5.35 -8.67
N SER A 57 0.57 4.67 -9.47
CA SER A 57 0.32 5.07 -10.86
C SER A 57 -0.78 6.13 -10.93
N GLY A 58 -0.67 7.06 -11.90
CA GLY A 58 -1.65 8.11 -12.11
C GLY A 58 -1.60 9.22 -11.07
N ARG A 59 -2.75 9.83 -10.78
CA ARG A 59 -2.86 11.04 -9.93
C ARG A 59 -2.77 10.76 -8.43
N PHE A 60 -3.07 9.56 -8.00
CA PHE A 60 -3.12 9.20 -6.58
C PHE A 60 -1.91 8.33 -6.21
N PHE A 61 -1.41 8.53 -5.01
CA PHE A 61 -0.62 7.48 -4.38
C PHE A 61 -1.55 6.33 -3.98
N CYS A 62 -2.46 6.58 -3.05
CA CYS A 62 -3.49 5.64 -2.64
C CYS A 62 -4.59 6.37 -1.84
N ALA A 63 -5.84 6.22 -2.26
CA ALA A 63 -6.98 6.85 -1.60
C ALA A 63 -7.47 6.10 -0.35
N GLY A 64 -6.85 4.99 0.01
CA GLY A 64 -7.25 4.15 1.13
C GLY A 64 -8.02 2.91 0.70
N GLY A 65 -8.87 2.38 1.58
CA GLY A 65 -9.71 1.23 1.27
C GLY A 65 -10.66 1.50 0.11
N ASP A 66 -10.88 0.50 -0.73
CA ASP A 66 -11.84 0.58 -1.84
C ASP A 66 -13.26 0.46 -1.29
N LEU A 67 -13.92 1.60 -1.08
CA LEU A 67 -15.27 1.66 -0.49
C LEU A 67 -16.32 0.97 -1.37
N LYS A 68 -16.15 0.91 -2.69
CA LYS A 68 -17.05 0.17 -3.58
C LYS A 68 -16.96 -1.33 -3.32
N SER A 69 -15.74 -1.85 -3.17
CA SER A 69 -15.52 -3.25 -2.81
C SER A 69 -16.07 -3.58 -1.43
N PHE A 70 -15.94 -2.65 -0.46
CA PHE A 70 -16.55 -2.81 0.87
C PHE A 70 -18.07 -2.90 0.78
N ALA A 71 -18.69 -2.04 -0.01
CA ALA A 71 -20.15 -1.99 -0.15
C ALA A 71 -20.72 -3.24 -0.82
N SER A 72 -20.00 -3.83 -1.75
CA SER A 72 -20.43 -5.02 -2.51
C SER A 72 -20.11 -6.34 -1.82
N ALA A 73 -19.33 -6.35 -0.75
CA ALA A 73 -18.96 -7.57 -0.04
C ALA A 73 -20.17 -8.16 0.71
N PRO A 74 -20.37 -9.48 0.66
CA PRO A 74 -21.46 -10.16 1.39
C PRO A 74 -21.38 -9.94 2.91
N SER A 75 -20.19 -9.84 3.47
CA SER A 75 -19.93 -9.51 4.87
C SER A 75 -18.86 -8.43 4.94
N ARG A 76 -19.28 -7.17 5.11
CA ARG A 76 -18.37 -6.03 5.19
C ARG A 76 -17.34 -6.17 6.31
N SER A 77 -17.77 -6.56 7.49
CA SER A 77 -16.89 -6.71 8.65
C SER A 77 -15.77 -7.72 8.39
N ARG A 78 -16.11 -8.89 7.85
CA ARG A 78 -15.12 -9.92 7.51
C ARG A 78 -14.20 -9.48 6.39
N TYR A 79 -14.74 -8.80 5.38
CA TYR A 79 -13.98 -8.31 4.24
C TYR A 79 -12.96 -7.23 4.66
N ILE A 80 -13.39 -6.24 5.42
CA ILE A 80 -12.53 -5.16 5.93
C ILE A 80 -11.44 -5.73 6.85
N LYS A 81 -11.82 -6.68 7.73
CA LYS A 81 -10.85 -7.36 8.60
C LYS A 81 -9.78 -8.09 7.78
N GLY A 82 -10.16 -8.80 6.74
CA GLY A 82 -9.22 -9.50 5.85
C GLY A 82 -8.25 -8.54 5.16
N ILE A 83 -8.76 -7.43 4.64
CA ILE A 83 -7.93 -6.37 4.03
C ILE A 83 -6.96 -5.79 5.07
N ALA A 84 -7.43 -5.47 6.26
CA ALA A 84 -6.59 -4.94 7.34
C ALA A 84 -5.50 -5.94 7.74
N ASP A 85 -5.84 -7.21 7.92
CA ASP A 85 -4.89 -8.27 8.29
C ASP A 85 -3.77 -8.40 7.24
N ASP A 86 -4.11 -8.40 5.94
CA ASP A 86 -3.12 -8.51 4.86
C ASP A 86 -2.26 -7.24 4.75
N LEU A 87 -2.86 -6.05 4.87
CA LEU A 87 -2.13 -4.79 4.85
C LEU A 87 -1.16 -4.69 6.03
N HIS A 88 -1.61 -5.04 7.25
CA HIS A 88 -0.76 -5.02 8.44
C HIS A 88 0.40 -6.01 8.30
N ARG A 89 0.17 -7.17 7.69
CA ARG A 89 1.24 -8.13 7.38
C ARG A 89 2.25 -7.54 6.42
N ALA A 90 1.80 -6.88 5.34
CA ALA A 90 2.68 -6.19 4.41
C ALA A 90 3.51 -5.11 5.10
N ILE A 91 2.88 -4.21 5.86
CA ILE A 91 3.54 -3.13 6.59
C ILE A 91 4.56 -3.68 7.58
N SER A 92 4.18 -4.70 8.36
CA SER A 92 5.08 -5.32 9.34
C SER A 92 6.30 -5.96 8.67
N THR A 93 6.12 -6.61 7.52
CA THR A 93 7.23 -7.21 6.77
C THR A 93 8.16 -6.14 6.22
N PHE A 94 7.61 -5.10 5.57
CA PHE A 94 8.42 -3.98 5.08
C PHE A 94 9.20 -3.27 6.21
N ALA A 95 8.59 -3.10 7.37
CA ALA A 95 9.23 -2.42 8.50
C ALA A 95 10.38 -3.23 9.14
N ARG A 96 10.38 -4.55 8.97
CA ARG A 96 11.36 -5.46 9.59
C ARG A 96 12.43 -5.97 8.64
N MET A 97 12.26 -5.83 7.33
CA MET A 97 13.26 -6.26 6.35
C MET A 97 14.54 -5.42 6.48
N ASP A 98 15.66 -5.99 6.10
CA ASP A 98 16.97 -5.29 6.11
C ASP A 98 17.09 -4.24 5.00
N ALA A 99 16.28 -4.35 3.95
CA ALA A 99 16.26 -3.37 2.86
C ALA A 99 15.67 -2.02 3.31
N VAL A 100 16.20 -0.93 2.76
CA VAL A 100 15.64 0.41 2.97
C VAL A 100 14.34 0.54 2.20
N LEU A 101 13.27 0.93 2.89
CA LEU A 101 11.98 1.24 2.27
C LEU A 101 11.87 2.73 1.96
N ILE A 102 11.63 3.05 0.70
CA ILE A 102 11.36 4.42 0.24
C ILE A 102 9.91 4.47 -0.28
N THR A 103 9.08 5.31 0.31
CA THR A 103 7.77 5.62 -0.26
C THR A 103 7.87 6.91 -1.07
N SER A 104 7.60 6.81 -2.35
CA SER A 104 7.59 7.94 -3.29
C SER A 104 6.15 8.34 -3.54
N VAL A 105 5.68 9.32 -2.78
CA VAL A 105 4.28 9.75 -2.73
C VAL A 105 4.01 10.75 -3.84
N ASN A 106 3.42 10.27 -4.93
CA ASN A 106 3.20 11.00 -6.18
C ASN A 106 1.92 11.85 -6.19
N GLY A 107 1.06 11.72 -5.18
CA GLY A 107 -0.23 12.42 -5.14
C GLY A 107 -0.93 12.22 -3.81
N VAL A 108 -2.27 12.15 -3.85
CA VAL A 108 -3.09 11.99 -2.65
C VAL A 108 -2.81 10.65 -1.95
N ALA A 109 -2.56 10.70 -0.65
CA ALA A 109 -2.46 9.57 0.26
C ALA A 109 -3.49 9.75 1.39
N ALA A 110 -4.52 8.90 1.42
CA ALA A 110 -5.64 9.07 2.35
C ALA A 110 -5.99 7.75 3.06
N GLY A 111 -6.42 7.82 4.31
CA GLY A 111 -6.80 6.66 5.11
C GLY A 111 -5.68 5.62 5.18
N ALA A 112 -5.96 4.37 4.81
CA ALA A 112 -4.95 3.31 4.74
C ALA A 112 -3.79 3.66 3.78
N GLY A 113 -4.05 4.46 2.74
CA GLY A 113 -3.03 4.99 1.84
C GLY A 113 -2.08 5.97 2.54
N PHE A 114 -2.58 6.78 3.46
CA PHE A 114 -1.75 7.62 4.32
C PHE A 114 -0.87 6.76 5.24
N SER A 115 -1.45 5.78 5.93
CA SER A 115 -0.70 4.86 6.79
C SER A 115 0.41 4.16 6.02
N PHE A 116 0.11 3.70 4.81
CA PHE A 116 1.08 3.03 3.96
C PHE A 116 2.18 3.97 3.47
N ALA A 117 1.83 5.22 3.12
CA ALA A 117 2.80 6.23 2.69
C ALA A 117 3.85 6.55 3.77
N VAL A 118 3.44 6.63 5.04
CA VAL A 118 4.35 6.97 6.15
C VAL A 118 5.13 5.77 6.69
N THR A 119 4.93 4.57 6.14
CA THR A 119 5.68 3.37 6.52
C THR A 119 7.15 3.43 6.08
N GLY A 120 7.48 4.22 5.05
CA GLY A 120 8.83 4.30 4.51
C GLY A 120 9.87 4.77 5.53
N ASP A 121 11.07 4.19 5.46
CA ASP A 121 12.24 4.72 6.17
C ASP A 121 12.58 6.12 5.65
N LEU A 122 12.37 6.32 4.36
CA LEU A 122 12.38 7.63 3.70
C LEU A 122 11.05 7.84 3.00
N VAL A 123 10.44 9.01 3.22
CA VAL A 123 9.20 9.43 2.56
C VAL A 123 9.51 10.61 1.66
N LEU A 124 9.45 10.41 0.35
CA LEU A 124 9.59 11.46 -0.65
C LEU A 124 8.19 11.81 -1.15
N ALA A 125 7.85 13.08 -1.11
CA ALA A 125 6.54 13.55 -1.55
C ALA A 125 6.68 14.57 -2.68
N ALA A 126 5.87 14.43 -3.72
CA ALA A 126 5.72 15.49 -4.73
C ALA A 126 5.13 16.74 -4.07
N GLU A 127 5.44 17.93 -4.61
CA GLU A 127 4.86 19.19 -4.11
C GLU A 127 3.33 19.18 -4.14
N SER A 128 2.74 18.48 -5.12
CA SER A 128 1.30 18.31 -5.27
C SER A 128 0.71 17.18 -4.39
N ALA A 129 1.53 16.44 -3.64
CA ALA A 129 1.05 15.40 -2.76
C ALA A 129 0.24 15.98 -1.59
N SER A 130 -0.75 15.23 -1.14
CA SER A 130 -1.53 15.57 0.05
C SER A 130 -1.76 14.35 0.91
N PHE A 131 -1.88 14.57 2.21
CA PHE A 131 -2.01 13.51 3.22
C PHE A 131 -3.25 13.75 4.07
N THR A 132 -4.11 12.75 4.20
CA THR A 132 -5.35 12.86 4.95
C THR A 132 -5.65 11.60 5.75
N MET A 133 -5.93 11.76 7.04
CA MET A 133 -6.38 10.69 7.94
C MET A 133 -7.88 10.38 7.73
N ALA A 134 -8.29 9.98 6.56
CA ALA A 134 -9.70 9.92 6.15
C ALA A 134 -10.54 8.80 6.81
N TYR A 135 -10.02 8.06 7.77
CA TYR A 135 -10.68 6.92 8.41
C TYR A 135 -12.05 7.26 9.00
N THR A 136 -12.14 8.37 9.73
CA THR A 136 -13.38 8.76 10.40
C THR A 136 -14.53 9.08 9.45
N ARG A 137 -14.23 9.49 8.20
CA ARG A 137 -15.25 9.71 7.16
C ARG A 137 -15.92 8.42 6.71
N ALA A 138 -15.25 7.29 6.90
CA ALA A 138 -15.78 5.96 6.59
C ALA A 138 -16.23 5.18 7.85
N GLY A 139 -16.25 5.84 9.01
CA GLY A 139 -16.60 5.20 10.28
C GLY A 139 -15.55 4.21 10.79
N LEU A 140 -14.27 4.39 10.41
CA LEU A 140 -13.16 3.52 10.77
C LEU A 140 -12.21 4.21 11.75
N SER A 141 -11.53 3.41 12.56
CA SER A 141 -10.39 3.87 13.37
C SER A 141 -9.11 3.87 12.52
N PRO A 142 -8.18 4.81 12.77
CA PRO A 142 -6.84 4.74 12.17
C PRO A 142 -6.13 3.43 12.52
N ASP A 143 -5.41 2.87 11.56
CA ASP A 143 -4.62 1.65 11.70
C ASP A 143 -3.30 1.72 10.92
N GLY A 144 -2.61 0.59 10.79
CA GLY A 144 -1.30 0.52 10.17
C GLY A 144 -0.29 1.36 10.94
N SER A 145 0.38 2.27 10.27
CA SER A 145 1.38 3.17 10.86
C SER A 145 0.88 4.61 11.03
N ALA A 146 -0.43 4.84 10.99
CA ALA A 146 -1.02 6.19 11.09
C ALA A 146 -1.09 6.75 12.51
N SER A 147 -0.83 5.91 13.51
CA SER A 147 -0.86 6.29 14.93
C SER A 147 0.49 6.12 15.58
#